data_8b25db4ff1b113404e20a0a326195096
#
_entry.id   8b25db4ff1b113404e20a0a326195096
#
_cell.length_a   1.000
_cell.length_b   1.000
_cell.length_c   1.000
_cell.angle_alpha   90.00
_cell.angle_beta   90.00
_cell.angle_gamma   90.00
#
_symmetry.space_group_name_H-M   'P 1'
#
loop_
_entity.id
_entity.type
_entity.pdbx_description
1 polymer ?
#
loop_
_entity_poly.entity_id
_entity_poly.type
_entity_poly.pdbx_seq_one_letter_code
_entity_poly.pdbx_strand_id
1 'polypeptide(L)'
;WKGLEGYNCFGCAPNNEAGVKMEFYEDGDEVVSIWKPRPEYQGWIDTLHGGIQAVLMDEICAWVVLRKLQTTGVTSKMETRYRKSVDTKDSHIVLRASIKEVKRNIVIVEAKLYNEDGEVCTESVCTYFTFSKEKSKDEMHFTKCDVEPEEILPLI
;
A
#
# COMPACT_ATOMS: atom_id res chain seq x y z
N TRP A 1 6.67 7.12 -13.26
CA TRP A 1 6.90 8.13 -12.21
C TRP A 1 7.95 7.68 -11.19
N LYS A 2 8.04 6.42 -10.86
CA LYS A 2 9.03 5.90 -9.89
C LYS A 2 10.49 6.10 -10.29
N GLY A 3 10.78 6.21 -11.58
CA GLY A 3 12.13 6.44 -12.10
C GLY A 3 12.53 7.91 -12.27
N LEU A 4 11.67 8.84 -11.90
CA LEU A 4 11.94 10.27 -12.04
C LEU A 4 12.98 10.73 -11.01
N GLU A 5 13.87 11.63 -11.45
CA GLU A 5 14.79 12.29 -10.54
C GLU A 5 14.02 13.04 -9.45
N GLY A 6 14.44 12.84 -8.20
CA GLY A 6 13.77 13.42 -7.04
C GLY A 6 12.56 12.65 -6.53
N TYR A 7 12.14 11.56 -7.17
CA TYR A 7 11.09 10.70 -6.62
C TYR A 7 11.62 9.98 -5.37
N ASN A 8 10.99 10.25 -4.24
CA ASN A 8 11.46 9.78 -2.95
C ASN A 8 10.31 9.40 -2.00
N CYS A 9 9.28 8.71 -2.52
CA CYS A 9 8.16 8.25 -1.71
C CYS A 9 8.63 7.38 -0.54
N PHE A 10 8.17 7.69 0.66
CA PHE A 10 8.47 6.90 1.85
C PHE A 10 7.93 5.47 1.76
N GLY A 11 6.78 5.27 1.13
CA GLY A 11 6.15 3.97 1.00
C GLY A 11 6.81 3.06 -0.03
N CYS A 12 7.13 3.56 -1.22
CA CYS A 12 7.49 2.69 -2.35
C CYS A 12 8.71 3.12 -3.18
N ALA A 13 9.40 4.21 -2.85
CA ALA A 13 10.62 4.56 -3.58
C ALA A 13 11.77 3.61 -3.21
N PRO A 14 12.32 2.85 -4.18
CA PRO A 14 13.36 1.85 -3.87
C PRO A 14 14.66 2.47 -3.38
N ASN A 15 14.93 3.72 -3.74
CA ASN A 15 16.15 4.44 -3.40
C ASN A 15 16.02 5.30 -2.12
N ASN A 16 14.85 5.35 -1.49
CA ASN A 16 14.69 6.05 -0.23
C ASN A 16 15.21 5.18 0.92
N GLU A 17 16.38 5.50 1.45
CA GLU A 17 17.00 4.73 2.53
C GLU A 17 16.15 4.69 3.81
N ALA A 18 15.41 5.75 4.10
CA ALA A 18 14.50 5.82 5.25
C ALA A 18 13.16 5.11 5.01
N GLY A 19 12.81 4.85 3.76
CA GLY A 19 11.50 4.34 3.35
C GLY A 19 11.29 2.86 3.62
N VAL A 20 10.03 2.46 3.55
CA VAL A 20 9.62 1.05 3.76
C VAL A 20 9.73 0.19 2.51
N LYS A 21 9.93 0.78 1.34
CA LYS A 21 10.28 0.11 0.06
C LYS A 21 9.32 -1.01 -0.32
N MET A 22 8.03 -0.72 -0.28
CA MET A 22 7.01 -1.70 -0.68
C MET A 22 7.08 -2.02 -2.16
N GLU A 23 6.81 -3.28 -2.47
CA GLU A 23 6.60 -3.79 -3.82
C GLU A 23 5.18 -4.32 -3.95
N PHE A 24 4.60 -4.24 -5.16
CA PHE A 24 3.19 -4.52 -5.37
C PHE A 24 2.98 -5.48 -6.53
N TYR A 25 2.00 -6.37 -6.34
CA TYR A 25 1.57 -7.39 -7.29
C TYR A 25 0.07 -7.31 -7.46
N GLU A 26 -0.45 -7.94 -8.49
CA GLU A 26 -1.88 -8.00 -8.76
C GLU A 26 -2.40 -9.42 -8.64
N ASP A 27 -3.50 -9.58 -7.92
CA ASP A 27 -4.21 -10.84 -7.77
C ASP A 27 -5.72 -10.58 -8.00
N GLY A 28 -6.19 -10.78 -9.24
CA GLY A 28 -7.56 -10.47 -9.62
C GLY A 28 -7.90 -9.01 -9.39
N ASP A 29 -8.89 -8.76 -8.56
CA ASP A 29 -9.32 -7.40 -8.21
C ASP A 29 -8.47 -6.74 -7.11
N GLU A 30 -7.58 -7.49 -6.49
CA GLU A 30 -6.74 -7.02 -5.42
C GLU A 30 -5.37 -6.54 -5.92
N VAL A 31 -4.79 -5.59 -5.19
CA VAL A 31 -3.36 -5.31 -5.18
C VAL A 31 -2.79 -5.95 -3.92
N VAL A 32 -1.66 -6.60 -4.05
CA VAL A 32 -1.00 -7.36 -2.98
C VAL A 32 0.40 -6.82 -2.77
N SER A 33 0.83 -6.75 -1.52
CA SER A 33 2.21 -6.46 -1.15
C SER A 33 2.69 -7.49 -0.13
N ILE A 34 3.87 -8.03 -0.35
CA ILE A 34 4.56 -8.89 0.61
C ILE A 34 5.70 -8.07 1.16
N TRP A 35 5.72 -7.88 2.47
CA TRP A 35 6.69 -7.00 3.11
C TRP A 35 7.32 -7.69 4.31
N LYS A 36 8.61 -7.49 4.50
CA LYS A 36 9.33 -8.03 5.65
C LYS A 36 9.43 -6.99 6.75
N PRO A 37 8.84 -7.25 7.94
CA PRO A 37 9.05 -6.41 9.10
C PRO A 37 10.52 -6.33 9.50
N ARG A 38 10.92 -5.21 10.07
CA ARG A 38 12.29 -4.96 10.54
C ARG A 38 12.27 -4.31 11.91
N PRO A 39 13.29 -4.58 12.75
CA PRO A 39 13.37 -4.02 14.11
C PRO A 39 13.38 -2.49 14.14
N GLU A 40 13.89 -1.83 13.10
CA GLU A 40 13.92 -0.36 12.99
C GLU A 40 12.54 0.28 12.96
N TYR A 41 11.52 -0.50 12.64
CA TYR A 41 10.12 -0.04 12.57
C TYR A 41 9.29 -0.49 13.78
N GLN A 42 9.94 -0.89 14.86
CA GLN A 42 9.20 -1.27 16.08
C GLN A 42 8.63 -0.07 16.82
N GLY A 43 7.52 -0.31 17.50
CA GLY A 43 7.02 0.54 18.56
C GLY A 43 7.50 0.00 19.92
N TRP A 44 6.77 -0.96 20.48
CA TRP A 44 7.26 -1.77 21.59
C TRP A 44 8.26 -2.82 21.10
N ILE A 45 9.06 -3.36 22.01
CA ILE A 45 10.01 -4.43 21.69
C ILE A 45 9.28 -5.53 20.91
N ASP A 46 9.86 -5.93 19.78
CA ASP A 46 9.35 -6.95 18.86
C ASP A 46 7.96 -6.69 18.25
N THR A 47 7.39 -5.49 18.43
CA THR A 47 6.07 -5.14 17.89
C THR A 47 6.18 -4.07 16.82
N LEU A 48 5.63 -4.34 15.64
CA LEU A 48 5.61 -3.38 14.54
C LEU A 48 4.80 -2.14 14.94
N HIS A 49 5.40 -0.96 14.75
CA HIS A 49 4.79 0.31 15.12
C HIS A 49 3.46 0.53 14.36
N GLY A 50 2.43 0.96 15.09
CA GLY A 50 1.11 1.22 14.49
C GLY A 50 1.13 2.28 13.40
N GLY A 51 1.96 3.31 13.54
CA GLY A 51 2.16 4.32 12.50
C GLY A 51 2.81 3.76 11.23
N ILE A 52 3.74 2.81 11.36
CA ILE A 52 4.32 2.12 10.19
C ILE A 52 3.26 1.24 9.53
N GLN A 53 2.45 0.52 10.29
CA GLN A 53 1.32 -0.22 9.73
C GLN A 53 0.37 0.71 8.95
N ALA A 54 0.08 1.90 9.49
CA ALA A 54 -0.73 2.90 8.81
C ALA A 54 -0.09 3.37 7.48
N VAL A 55 1.22 3.56 7.44
CA VAL A 55 1.95 3.87 6.20
C VAL A 55 1.76 2.75 5.18
N LEU A 56 1.95 1.50 5.58
CA LEU A 56 1.80 0.35 4.68
C LEU A 56 0.37 0.25 4.13
N MET A 57 -0.63 0.47 4.99
CA MET A 57 -2.04 0.42 4.61
C MET A 57 -2.43 1.58 3.67
N ASP A 58 -1.95 2.78 3.94
CA ASP A 58 -2.17 3.94 3.07
C ASP A 58 -1.53 3.73 1.69
N GLU A 59 -0.31 3.26 1.66
CA GLU A 59 0.43 3.06 0.42
C GLU A 59 -0.23 2.00 -0.47
N ILE A 60 -0.63 0.84 0.08
CA ILE A 60 -1.28 -0.18 -0.75
C ILE A 60 -2.63 0.31 -1.29
N CYS A 61 -3.38 1.06 -0.51
CA CYS A 61 -4.63 1.66 -0.98
C CYS A 61 -4.40 2.68 -2.11
N ALA A 62 -3.34 3.49 -2.01
CA ALA A 62 -2.94 4.39 -3.09
C ALA A 62 -2.62 3.62 -4.38
N TRP A 63 -1.90 2.50 -4.25
CA TRP A 63 -1.56 1.65 -5.40
C TRP A 63 -2.77 0.99 -6.04
N VAL A 64 -3.83 0.71 -5.29
CA VAL A 64 -5.12 0.26 -5.87
C VAL A 64 -5.68 1.34 -6.81
N VAL A 65 -5.67 2.60 -6.39
CA VAL A 65 -6.10 3.72 -7.23
C VAL A 65 -5.23 3.84 -8.49
N LEU A 66 -3.91 3.83 -8.31
CA LEU A 66 -2.95 3.92 -9.42
C LEU A 66 -3.16 2.77 -10.42
N ARG A 67 -3.28 1.54 -9.93
CA ARG A 67 -3.34 0.35 -10.77
C ARG A 67 -4.71 0.12 -11.39
N LYS A 68 -5.78 0.18 -10.60
CA LYS A 68 -7.13 -0.18 -11.06
C LYS A 68 -7.81 0.96 -11.82
N LEU A 69 -7.53 2.21 -11.48
CA LEU A 69 -8.12 3.36 -12.14
C LEU A 69 -7.17 4.09 -13.10
N GLN A 70 -5.89 3.74 -13.07
CA GLN A 70 -4.86 4.36 -13.92
C GLN A 70 -4.87 5.89 -13.83
N THR A 71 -5.00 6.39 -12.61
CA THR A 71 -4.95 7.81 -12.26
C THR A 71 -4.36 7.98 -10.87
N THR A 72 -4.15 9.21 -10.44
CA THR A 72 -3.64 9.54 -9.11
C THR A 72 -4.75 10.08 -8.20
N GLY A 73 -4.43 10.16 -6.93
CA GLY A 73 -5.32 10.75 -5.94
C GLY A 73 -4.57 11.10 -4.67
N VAL A 74 -5.30 11.69 -3.76
CA VAL A 74 -4.80 11.99 -2.41
C VAL A 74 -5.72 11.36 -1.38
N THR A 75 -5.13 10.88 -0.30
CA THR A 75 -5.87 10.34 0.83
C THR A 75 -6.62 11.48 1.53
N SER A 76 -7.93 11.37 1.60
CA SER A 76 -8.76 12.35 2.32
C SER A 76 -9.15 11.87 3.71
N LYS A 77 -9.27 10.56 3.89
CA LYS A 77 -9.61 9.94 5.17
C LYS A 77 -9.08 8.52 5.21
N MET A 78 -8.59 8.10 6.36
CA MET A 78 -8.24 6.71 6.64
C MET A 78 -8.75 6.32 8.02
N GLU A 79 -9.46 5.22 8.10
CA GLU A 79 -9.87 4.58 9.35
C GLU A 79 -9.15 3.25 9.47
N THR A 80 -8.38 3.07 10.53
CA THR A 80 -7.57 1.88 10.76
C THR A 80 -7.96 1.23 12.08
N ARG A 81 -8.14 -0.08 12.06
CA ARG A 81 -8.39 -0.90 13.24
C ARG A 81 -7.25 -1.89 13.44
N TYR A 82 -6.61 -1.80 14.58
CA TYR A 82 -5.57 -2.72 15.01
C TYR A 82 -6.20 -3.82 15.86
N ARG A 83 -6.29 -5.03 15.30
CA ARG A 83 -6.97 -6.15 15.96
C ARG A 83 -6.00 -7.05 16.69
N LYS A 84 -4.79 -7.20 16.15
CA LYS A 84 -3.75 -8.08 16.67
C LYS A 84 -2.40 -7.45 16.39
N SER A 85 -1.46 -7.55 17.34
CA SER A 85 -0.10 -7.06 17.13
C SER A 85 0.61 -7.84 16.03
N VAL A 86 1.50 -7.16 15.33
CA VAL A 86 2.39 -7.74 14.31
C VAL A 86 3.79 -7.84 14.91
N ASP A 87 4.40 -9.03 14.86
CA ASP A 87 5.76 -9.25 15.35
C ASP A 87 6.77 -8.78 14.32
N THR A 88 7.76 -7.99 14.74
CA THR A 88 8.86 -7.56 13.85
C THR A 88 9.79 -8.70 13.44
N LYS A 89 9.67 -9.87 14.06
CA LYS A 89 10.42 -11.08 13.72
C LYS A 89 9.71 -11.95 12.69
N ASP A 90 8.46 -11.65 12.35
CA ASP A 90 7.74 -12.36 11.30
C ASP A 90 8.59 -12.40 10.03
N SER A 91 8.62 -13.54 9.34
CA SER A 91 9.36 -13.71 8.10
C SER A 91 8.83 -12.81 7.00
N HIS A 92 7.53 -12.57 7.02
CA HIS A 92 6.82 -11.67 6.10
C HIS A 92 5.44 -11.34 6.65
N ILE A 93 4.88 -10.25 6.16
CA ILE A 93 3.46 -9.93 6.26
C ILE A 93 2.90 -9.73 4.86
N VAL A 94 1.62 -9.96 4.71
CA VAL A 94 0.91 -9.79 3.44
C VAL A 94 -0.13 -8.70 3.60
N LEU A 95 -0.14 -7.75 2.66
CA LEU A 95 -1.19 -6.75 2.57
C LEU A 95 -2.01 -7.01 1.31
N ARG A 96 -3.32 -6.91 1.44
CA ARG A 96 -4.26 -7.02 0.32
C ARG A 96 -5.25 -5.88 0.35
N ALA A 97 -5.49 -5.27 -0.79
CA ALA A 97 -6.42 -4.16 -0.90
C ALA A 97 -7.21 -4.21 -2.21
N SER A 98 -8.45 -3.76 -2.15
CA SER A 98 -9.34 -3.69 -3.31
C SER A 98 -10.30 -2.51 -3.20
N ILE A 99 -10.86 -2.11 -4.34
CA ILE A 99 -11.87 -1.06 -4.38
C ILE A 99 -13.19 -1.59 -3.80
N LYS A 100 -13.72 -0.87 -2.81
CA LYS A 100 -15.05 -1.12 -2.28
C LYS A 100 -16.12 -0.36 -3.04
N GLU A 101 -15.87 0.92 -3.33
CA GLU A 101 -16.84 1.80 -3.96
C GLU A 101 -16.15 2.90 -4.76
N VAL A 102 -16.72 3.24 -5.92
CA VAL A 102 -16.33 4.41 -6.71
C VAL A 102 -17.57 5.28 -6.92
N LYS A 103 -17.50 6.53 -6.50
CA LYS A 103 -18.54 7.51 -6.70
C LYS A 103 -17.94 8.82 -7.21
N ARG A 104 -18.03 9.04 -8.53
CA ARG A 104 -17.36 10.16 -9.21
C ARG A 104 -15.85 10.11 -8.97
N ASN A 105 -15.30 11.16 -8.34
CA ASN A 105 -13.88 11.27 -7.97
C ASN A 105 -13.57 10.84 -6.52
N ILE A 106 -14.51 10.20 -5.85
CA ILE A 106 -14.31 9.60 -4.53
C ILE A 106 -14.21 8.09 -4.69
N VAL A 107 -13.14 7.53 -4.17
CA VAL A 107 -12.88 6.08 -4.18
C VAL A 107 -12.66 5.60 -2.76
N ILE A 108 -13.39 4.56 -2.39
CA ILE A 108 -13.23 3.88 -1.11
C ILE A 108 -12.50 2.56 -1.36
N VAL A 109 -11.38 2.38 -0.67
CA VAL A 109 -10.53 1.20 -0.76
C VAL A 109 -10.46 0.52 0.60
N GLU A 110 -10.63 -0.78 0.63
CA GLU A 110 -10.45 -1.61 1.82
C GLU A 110 -9.12 -2.35 1.73
N ALA A 111 -8.40 -2.41 2.87
CA ALA A 111 -7.15 -3.12 2.97
C ALA A 111 -7.09 -3.95 4.25
N LYS A 112 -6.38 -5.08 4.17
CA LYS A 112 -6.08 -5.96 5.30
C LYS A 112 -4.60 -6.30 5.32
N LEU A 113 -4.06 -6.36 6.53
CA LEU A 113 -2.71 -6.81 6.81
C LEU A 113 -2.78 -8.13 7.55
N TYR A 114 -2.09 -9.13 7.02
CA TYR A 114 -2.01 -10.49 7.57
C TYR A 114 -0.59 -10.74 8.08
N ASN A 115 -0.47 -11.40 9.23
CA ASN A 115 0.81 -11.88 9.73
C ASN A 115 1.30 -13.11 8.96
N GLU A 116 2.46 -13.65 9.31
CA GLU A 116 3.03 -14.84 8.66
C GLU A 116 2.15 -16.09 8.79
N ASP A 117 1.29 -16.15 9.79
CA ASP A 117 0.34 -17.25 10.01
C ASP A 117 -0.98 -17.06 9.23
N GLY A 118 -1.12 -15.98 8.47
CA GLY A 118 -2.32 -15.66 7.71
C GLY A 118 -3.48 -15.09 8.52
N GLU A 119 -3.20 -14.61 9.73
CA GLU A 119 -4.20 -13.97 10.58
C GLU A 119 -4.33 -12.49 10.27
N VAL A 120 -5.54 -11.96 10.23
CA VAL A 120 -5.79 -10.53 10.06
C VAL A 120 -5.36 -9.77 11.32
N CYS A 121 -4.37 -8.91 11.18
CA CYS A 121 -3.87 -8.09 12.29
C CYS A 121 -4.39 -6.66 12.23
N THR A 122 -4.53 -6.09 11.02
CA THR A 122 -4.93 -4.71 10.84
C THR A 122 -5.86 -4.59 9.64
N GLU A 123 -6.85 -3.74 9.75
CA GLU A 123 -7.80 -3.43 8.67
C GLU A 123 -7.91 -1.92 8.51
N SER A 124 -7.98 -1.46 7.27
CA SER A 124 -8.16 -0.05 6.95
C SER A 124 -9.24 0.15 5.90
N VAL A 125 -9.95 1.27 6.02
CA VAL A 125 -10.81 1.81 4.98
C VAL A 125 -10.28 3.19 4.64
N CYS A 126 -9.84 3.36 3.41
CA CYS A 126 -9.25 4.59 2.91
C CYS A 126 -10.17 5.25 1.90
N THR A 127 -10.39 6.53 2.05
CA THR A 127 -11.14 7.36 1.11
C THR A 127 -10.15 8.24 0.34
N TYR A 128 -10.16 8.11 -0.98
CA TYR A 128 -9.32 8.90 -1.88
C TYR A 128 -10.14 9.89 -2.68
N PHE A 129 -9.57 11.07 -2.86
CA PHE A 129 -9.99 12.02 -3.87
C PHE A 129 -9.11 11.81 -5.09
N THR A 130 -9.69 11.37 -6.21
CA THR A 130 -8.95 11.10 -7.44
C THR A 130 -8.93 12.29 -8.37
N PHE A 131 -7.82 12.43 -9.10
CA PHE A 131 -7.66 13.46 -10.12
C PHE A 131 -7.96 12.91 -11.52
N SER A 132 -8.18 13.81 -12.48
CA SER A 132 -8.28 13.43 -13.88
C SER A 132 -6.96 12.85 -14.39
N LYS A 133 -7.01 12.03 -15.42
CA LYS A 133 -5.81 11.48 -16.04
C LYS A 133 -4.91 12.57 -16.60
N GLU A 134 -5.48 13.64 -17.10
CA GLU A 134 -4.77 14.83 -17.60
C GLU A 134 -3.98 15.49 -16.46
N LYS A 135 -4.62 15.80 -15.34
CA LYS A 135 -3.96 16.40 -14.18
C LYS A 135 -2.87 15.46 -13.63
N SER A 136 -3.14 14.17 -13.57
CA SER A 136 -2.17 13.17 -13.10
C SER A 136 -0.92 13.15 -13.96
N LYS A 137 -1.08 13.27 -15.28
CA LYS A 137 0.04 13.35 -16.22
C LYS A 137 0.82 14.65 -16.08
N ASP A 138 0.12 15.80 -16.10
CA ASP A 138 0.75 17.10 -16.20
C ASP A 138 1.40 17.56 -14.89
N GLU A 139 0.76 17.28 -13.74
CA GLU A 139 1.24 17.76 -12.45
C GLU A 139 2.00 16.70 -11.65
N MET A 140 1.70 15.41 -11.82
CA MET A 140 2.29 14.32 -11.06
C MET A 140 3.18 13.39 -11.89
N HIS A 141 3.32 13.68 -13.18
CA HIS A 141 4.10 12.91 -14.13
C HIS A 141 3.70 11.41 -14.18
N PHE A 142 2.44 11.14 -13.89
CA PHE A 142 1.88 9.80 -13.90
C PHE A 142 1.15 9.53 -15.20
N THR A 143 1.54 8.51 -15.94
CA THR A 143 0.89 8.09 -17.18
C THR A 143 0.22 6.73 -17.05
N LYS A 144 0.89 5.79 -16.41
CA LYS A 144 0.37 4.42 -16.22
C LYS A 144 1.01 3.76 -14.99
N CYS A 145 0.35 2.76 -14.48
CA CYS A 145 0.85 1.87 -13.45
C CYS A 145 0.82 0.43 -13.95
N ASP A 146 1.99 -0.16 -14.07
CA ASP A 146 2.16 -1.59 -14.29
C ASP A 146 2.59 -2.25 -12.98
N VAL A 147 2.23 -3.52 -12.78
CA VAL A 147 2.66 -4.33 -11.64
C VAL A 147 3.46 -5.53 -12.14
N GLU A 148 4.28 -6.08 -11.26
CA GLU A 148 5.07 -7.26 -11.60
C GLU A 148 4.18 -8.47 -11.91
N PRO A 149 4.63 -9.37 -12.79
CA PRO A 149 3.87 -10.56 -13.16
C PRO A 149 3.56 -11.46 -11.96
N GLU A 150 2.52 -12.26 -12.11
CA GLU A 150 1.93 -13.17 -11.09
C GLU A 150 2.88 -14.24 -10.54
N GLU A 151 4.09 -14.37 -11.05
CA GLU A 151 5.03 -15.45 -10.70
C GLU A 151 5.40 -15.52 -9.20
N ILE A 152 5.10 -14.48 -8.44
CA ILE A 152 5.42 -14.38 -7.00
C ILE A 152 4.21 -14.75 -6.12
N LEU A 153 3.02 -14.84 -6.68
CA LEU A 153 1.79 -15.21 -5.97
C LEU A 153 1.82 -16.60 -5.29
N PRO A 154 2.55 -17.60 -5.78
CA PRO A 154 2.63 -18.90 -5.11
C PRO A 154 3.26 -18.90 -3.71
N LEU A 155 3.84 -17.77 -3.30
CA LEU A 155 4.48 -17.64 -1.98
C LEU A 155 3.55 -17.11 -0.89
N ILE A 156 2.31 -16.81 -1.23
CA ILE A 156 1.30 -16.23 -0.32
C ILE A 156 0.41 -17.33 0.26
#